data_0eea762e3eb6e3cc605891a958d4b953
#
_entry.id   0eea762e3eb6e3cc605891a958d4b953
#
_cell.length_a   1.000
_cell.length_b   1.000
_cell.length_c   1.000
_cell.angle_alpha   90.00
_cell.angle_beta   90.00
_cell.angle_gamma   90.00
#
_symmetry.space_group_name_H-M   'P 1'
#
loop_
_entity.id
_entity.type
_entity.pdbx_description
1 polymer ?
#
loop_
_entity_poly.entity_id
_entity_poly.type
_entity_poly.pdbx_seq_one_letter_code
_entity_poly.pdbx_strand_id
1 'polypeptide(L)'
;MKRFIHLITAILFCSGLFAQDRPETSDDYTRELMRFSGNIHQFNTIFPQEKVYLEFDNTAYFQGETIWFKAFVTHATTLKRAPSKVLYVDFLAPTGQLILQQKLKVVAGQCDGAISLMDVSTTQSREKRGVTEYPSGFYEIRAYTQNMLDFSHEAIFSRVIPVYTKPKKPGDFDNSHVVLKNDNPMIEGIRAEADEDSRKVNVSFFPEGGDLIAGLPCNVAFKATGNDGFELEGTLEYQDGNVTAQTVHDGMGLFTIVPKGGETVHFVTSDGKRTRFTLPKALKSGYSMTTVPVSDSLLKVSITRTSDLIGEQTAIAVTCRGDVIYFREIHDDNSSDLDIDCSGWPIGVCRMTLYNKEGRILSSRSIFHNNEKFRSPTISLQTDSMSRKPFSKEVIKFKLTDKNGNPLRDRFCISIRDISDYGNGQTENLQSNLLLSSDLKGYIHNPAWYLEADDNEHRAALNLLTLIQGWERYEWKLMTGQKFYAEKHRIEDSLTMNGWVLSYSRRNPVSDIDVYASSCPIMTRPSLRHLNITLIQPDISALTSLISTARPR
;
A
#
# COMPACT_ATOMS: atom_id res chain seq x y z
N MET A 1 -24.38 -6.81 -19.51
CA MET A 1 -25.63 -6.13 -19.90
C MET A 1 -26.70 -6.15 -18.80
N LYS A 2 -27.09 -7.28 -18.19
CA LYS A 2 -28.14 -7.30 -17.14
C LYS A 2 -27.80 -6.52 -15.84
N ARG A 3 -26.54 -6.43 -15.42
CA ARG A 3 -26.13 -5.64 -14.25
C ARG A 3 -26.07 -4.13 -14.52
N PHE A 4 -25.86 -3.72 -15.76
CA PHE A 4 -25.85 -2.33 -16.19
C PHE A 4 -27.26 -1.71 -16.20
N ILE A 5 -28.27 -2.51 -16.52
CA ILE A 5 -29.67 -2.06 -16.57
C ILE A 5 -30.21 -1.80 -15.15
N HIS A 6 -29.77 -2.57 -14.15
CA HIS A 6 -30.19 -2.35 -12.75
C HIS A 6 -29.54 -1.11 -12.13
N LEU A 7 -28.30 -0.73 -12.54
CA LEU A 7 -27.67 0.49 -12.07
C LEU A 7 -28.36 1.74 -12.63
N ILE A 8 -28.75 1.73 -13.91
CA ILE A 8 -29.47 2.85 -14.53
C ILE A 8 -30.89 2.97 -13.96
N THR A 9 -31.56 1.86 -13.64
CA THR A 9 -32.90 1.87 -13.07
C THR A 9 -32.90 2.38 -11.61
N ALA A 10 -31.86 2.09 -10.82
CA ALA A 10 -31.72 2.62 -9.47
C ALA A 10 -31.40 4.13 -9.46
N ILE A 11 -30.64 4.63 -10.45
CA ILE A 11 -30.34 6.07 -10.60
C ILE A 11 -31.56 6.84 -11.11
N LEU A 12 -32.38 6.26 -11.97
CA LEU A 12 -33.59 6.91 -12.52
C LEU A 12 -34.76 6.92 -11.54
N PHE A 13 -34.79 6.07 -10.51
CA PHE A 13 -35.84 6.09 -9.50
C PHE A 13 -35.61 7.13 -8.39
N CYS A 14 -34.38 7.71 -8.29
CA CYS A 14 -34.09 8.78 -7.34
C CYS A 14 -34.24 10.20 -7.92
N SER A 15 -34.50 10.36 -9.23
CA SER A 15 -34.49 11.68 -9.88
C SER A 15 -35.89 12.20 -10.30
N GLY A 16 -36.97 11.63 -9.80
CA GLY A 16 -38.33 12.01 -10.21
C GLY A 16 -39.30 12.21 -9.06
N LEU A 17 -39.03 13.17 -8.17
CA LEU A 17 -40.08 13.76 -7.33
C LEU A 17 -39.78 15.27 -7.18
N PHE A 18 -40.69 16.06 -7.71
CA PHE A 18 -40.71 17.52 -7.65
C PHE A 18 -40.39 18.02 -6.24
N ALA A 19 -39.41 18.91 -6.15
CA ALA A 19 -39.14 19.72 -4.97
C ALA A 19 -40.34 20.63 -4.71
N GLN A 20 -41.23 20.26 -3.82
CA GLN A 20 -41.95 21.23 -3.02
C GLN A 20 -40.99 21.64 -1.88
N ASP A 21 -40.82 22.96 -1.71
CA ASP A 21 -40.12 23.57 -0.57
C ASP A 21 -40.83 23.18 0.73
N ARG A 22 -40.53 21.99 1.24
CA ARG A 22 -40.76 21.65 2.65
C ARG A 22 -39.56 22.17 3.43
N PRO A 23 -39.78 22.81 4.58
CA PRO A 23 -38.65 23.08 5.48
C PRO A 23 -37.96 21.75 5.78
N GLU A 24 -36.66 21.65 5.43
CA GLU A 24 -35.86 20.45 5.69
C GLU A 24 -35.91 20.17 7.18
N THR A 25 -36.29 18.95 7.56
CA THR A 25 -36.28 18.51 8.95
C THR A 25 -34.91 17.98 9.31
N SER A 26 -34.53 17.92 10.59
CA SER A 26 -33.25 17.35 11.03
C SER A 26 -33.02 15.94 10.48
N ASP A 27 -34.07 15.16 10.28
CA ASP A 27 -34.05 13.81 9.69
C ASP A 27 -33.64 13.81 8.20
N ASP A 28 -33.99 14.85 7.44
CA ASP A 28 -33.65 14.95 6.02
C ASP A 28 -32.16 15.27 5.86
N TYR A 29 -31.61 16.08 6.72
CA TYR A 29 -30.16 16.41 6.75
C TYR A 29 -29.30 15.21 7.13
N THR A 30 -29.70 14.47 8.15
CA THR A 30 -29.01 13.23 8.55
C THR A 30 -28.96 12.23 7.40
N ARG A 31 -30.05 12.12 6.62
CA ARG A 31 -30.08 11.26 5.42
C ARG A 31 -29.13 11.72 4.33
N GLU A 32 -29.02 13.03 4.09
CA GLU A 32 -28.10 13.56 3.08
C GLU A 32 -26.64 13.28 3.44
N LEU A 33 -26.25 13.54 4.68
CA LEU A 33 -24.91 13.26 5.18
C LEU A 33 -24.61 11.74 5.20
N MET A 34 -25.59 10.94 5.65
CA MET A 34 -25.45 9.48 5.71
C MET A 34 -25.36 8.82 4.32
N ARG A 35 -25.92 9.48 3.28
CA ARG A 35 -25.86 9.00 1.89
C ARG A 35 -24.45 8.72 1.43
N PHE A 36 -23.48 9.58 1.79
CA PHE A 36 -22.09 9.40 1.39
C PHE A 36 -21.48 8.13 2.00
N SER A 37 -21.76 7.86 3.28
CA SER A 37 -21.34 6.62 3.94
C SER A 37 -21.96 5.39 3.30
N GLY A 38 -23.26 5.45 2.95
CA GLY A 38 -23.95 4.39 2.23
C GLY A 38 -23.36 4.12 0.84
N ASN A 39 -23.04 5.18 0.10
CA ASN A 39 -22.40 5.08 -1.21
C ASN A 39 -21.01 4.42 -1.15
N ILE A 40 -20.21 4.75 -0.12
CA ILE A 40 -18.90 4.13 0.09
C ILE A 40 -19.04 2.61 0.28
N HIS A 41 -19.95 2.19 1.15
CA HIS A 41 -20.20 0.76 1.39
C HIS A 41 -20.67 0.05 0.12
N GLN A 42 -21.61 0.67 -0.62
CA GLN A 42 -22.12 0.12 -1.88
C GLN A 42 -21.02 0.03 -2.94
N PHE A 43 -20.18 1.07 -3.07
CA PHE A 43 -19.06 1.09 -4.00
C PHE A 43 -18.10 -0.07 -3.74
N ASN A 44 -17.66 -0.26 -2.50
CA ASN A 44 -16.75 -1.35 -2.13
C ASN A 44 -17.36 -2.75 -2.31
N THR A 45 -18.68 -2.87 -2.19
CA THR A 45 -19.38 -4.14 -2.44
C THR A 45 -19.41 -4.48 -3.93
N ILE A 46 -19.62 -3.47 -4.79
CA ILE A 46 -19.73 -3.66 -6.25
C ILE A 46 -18.35 -3.73 -6.90
N PHE A 47 -17.42 -2.90 -6.46
CA PHE A 47 -16.06 -2.75 -7.01
C PHE A 47 -15.00 -3.03 -5.93
N PRO A 48 -14.84 -4.30 -5.52
CA PRO A 48 -13.90 -4.66 -4.47
C PRO A 48 -12.46 -4.36 -4.90
N GLN A 49 -11.72 -3.65 -4.05
CA GLN A 49 -10.30 -3.43 -4.25
C GLN A 49 -9.49 -4.60 -3.69
N GLU A 50 -8.30 -4.80 -4.26
CA GLU A 50 -7.40 -5.89 -3.89
C GLU A 50 -6.05 -5.36 -3.43
N LYS A 51 -5.37 -6.12 -2.58
CA LYS A 51 -3.99 -5.91 -2.16
C LYS A 51 -3.15 -7.12 -2.53
N VAL A 52 -1.91 -6.86 -2.93
CA VAL A 52 -0.92 -7.88 -3.24
C VAL A 52 0.30 -7.68 -2.35
N TYR A 53 0.85 -8.77 -1.85
CA TYR A 53 2.14 -8.79 -1.17
C TYR A 53 2.97 -9.96 -1.68
N LEU A 54 4.26 -9.73 -1.94
CA LEU A 54 5.23 -10.75 -2.28
C LEU A 54 6.22 -10.94 -1.11
N GLU A 55 6.29 -12.16 -0.60
CA GLU A 55 7.34 -12.60 0.30
C GLU A 55 8.46 -13.25 -0.52
N PHE A 56 9.66 -12.67 -0.45
CA PHE A 56 10.83 -13.15 -1.17
C PHE A 56 11.70 -14.05 -0.28
N ASP A 57 12.43 -14.96 -0.89
CA ASP A 57 13.37 -15.84 -0.19
C ASP A 57 14.62 -15.09 0.30
N ASN A 58 14.97 -13.93 -0.32
CA ASN A 58 16.04 -13.06 0.12
C ASN A 58 15.71 -11.59 -0.11
N THR A 59 16.48 -10.67 0.46
CA THR A 59 16.37 -9.21 0.26
C THR A 59 17.35 -8.65 -0.76
N ALA A 60 18.35 -9.42 -1.13
CA ALA A 60 19.38 -9.10 -2.11
C ALA A 60 19.83 -10.38 -2.81
N TYR A 61 20.35 -10.26 -4.01
CA TYR A 61 20.76 -11.39 -4.83
C TYR A 61 22.08 -11.11 -5.54
N PHE A 62 22.78 -12.17 -5.93
CA PHE A 62 23.88 -12.08 -6.88
C PHE A 62 23.42 -12.33 -8.31
N GLN A 63 24.18 -11.82 -9.25
CA GLN A 63 24.00 -12.12 -10.67
C GLN A 63 23.91 -13.64 -10.91
N GLY A 64 22.96 -14.04 -11.73
CA GLY A 64 22.73 -15.43 -12.09
C GLY A 64 21.95 -16.27 -11.07
N GLU A 65 21.56 -15.71 -9.94
CA GLU A 65 20.67 -16.36 -8.98
C GLU A 65 19.22 -16.35 -9.45
N THR A 66 18.36 -16.97 -8.68
CA THR A 66 16.93 -16.98 -8.91
C THR A 66 16.23 -16.37 -7.71
N ILE A 67 15.40 -15.37 -7.96
CA ILE A 67 14.51 -14.76 -6.97
C ILE A 67 13.29 -15.66 -6.83
N TRP A 68 13.09 -16.28 -5.68
CA TRP A 68 11.88 -17.03 -5.37
C TRP A 68 10.93 -16.18 -4.55
N PHE A 69 9.63 -16.32 -4.81
CA PHE A 69 8.64 -15.57 -4.05
C PHE A 69 7.35 -16.35 -3.84
N LYS A 70 6.69 -16.01 -2.73
CA LYS A 70 5.31 -16.38 -2.42
C LYS A 70 4.44 -15.15 -2.49
N ALA A 71 3.37 -15.22 -3.27
CA ALA A 71 2.42 -14.12 -3.42
C ALA A 71 1.15 -14.35 -2.60
N PHE A 72 0.66 -13.27 -2.01
CA PHE A 72 -0.60 -13.21 -1.29
C PHE A 72 -1.48 -12.16 -1.97
N VAL A 73 -2.68 -12.54 -2.38
CA VAL A 73 -3.67 -11.68 -3.03
C VAL A 73 -4.91 -11.64 -2.15
N THR A 74 -5.19 -10.49 -1.58
CA THR A 74 -6.27 -10.31 -0.60
C THR A 74 -7.26 -9.25 -1.05
N HIS A 75 -8.49 -9.39 -0.59
CA HIS A 75 -9.49 -8.34 -0.65
C HIS A 75 -9.05 -7.19 0.28
N ALA A 76 -8.96 -5.97 -0.24
CA ALA A 76 -8.36 -4.86 0.50
C ALA A 76 -9.08 -4.56 1.82
N THR A 77 -10.41 -4.56 1.83
CA THR A 77 -11.22 -4.23 3.02
C THR A 77 -11.18 -5.33 4.08
N THR A 78 -11.39 -6.59 3.67
CA THR A 78 -11.57 -7.71 4.61
C THR A 78 -10.29 -8.48 4.90
N LEU A 79 -9.24 -8.29 4.13
CA LEU A 79 -7.99 -9.05 4.10
C LEU A 79 -8.19 -10.57 3.87
N LYS A 80 -9.40 -10.98 3.48
CA LYS A 80 -9.69 -12.34 3.05
C LYS A 80 -9.19 -12.55 1.62
N ARG A 81 -9.34 -13.78 1.12
CA ARG A 81 -8.94 -14.15 -0.25
C ARG A 81 -9.60 -13.24 -1.28
N ALA A 82 -8.79 -12.70 -2.17
CA ALA A 82 -9.29 -11.88 -3.29
C ALA A 82 -10.07 -12.72 -4.30
N PRO A 83 -11.01 -12.10 -5.05
CA PRO A 83 -11.73 -12.76 -6.12
C PRO A 83 -10.85 -13.06 -7.34
N SER A 84 -9.82 -12.25 -7.64
CA SER A 84 -8.92 -12.45 -8.79
C SER A 84 -8.19 -13.78 -8.74
N LYS A 85 -8.11 -14.44 -9.90
CA LYS A 85 -7.42 -15.72 -10.09
C LYS A 85 -6.14 -15.61 -10.90
N VAL A 86 -5.77 -14.40 -11.29
CA VAL A 86 -4.55 -14.12 -12.05
C VAL A 86 -3.76 -13.00 -11.37
N LEU A 87 -2.48 -13.25 -11.17
CA LEU A 87 -1.51 -12.26 -10.70
C LEU A 87 -0.51 -11.97 -11.81
N TYR A 88 -0.26 -10.70 -12.05
CA TYR A 88 0.81 -10.21 -12.92
C TYR A 88 2.01 -9.85 -12.06
N VAL A 89 3.18 -10.28 -12.48
CA VAL A 89 4.45 -9.93 -11.84
C VAL A 89 5.39 -9.41 -12.93
N ASP A 90 5.73 -8.15 -12.82
CA ASP A 90 6.64 -7.45 -13.71
C ASP A 90 8.02 -7.36 -13.07
N PHE A 91 9.06 -7.66 -13.85
CA PHE A 91 10.45 -7.47 -13.50
C PHE A 91 11.06 -6.38 -14.38
N LEU A 92 11.52 -5.31 -13.77
CA LEU A 92 12.01 -4.11 -14.43
C LEU A 92 13.51 -3.93 -14.19
N ALA A 93 14.19 -3.52 -15.26
CA ALA A 93 15.60 -3.14 -15.21
C ALA A 93 15.82 -1.88 -14.34
N PRO A 94 17.06 -1.60 -13.92
CA PRO A 94 17.42 -0.34 -13.25
C PRO A 94 17.03 0.92 -14.04
N THR A 95 16.88 0.81 -15.35
CA THR A 95 16.39 1.88 -16.25
C THR A 95 14.88 2.07 -16.24
N GLY A 96 14.13 1.22 -15.54
CA GLY A 96 12.67 1.16 -15.57
C GLY A 96 12.07 0.39 -16.75
N GLN A 97 12.90 -0.18 -17.62
CA GLN A 97 12.42 -0.99 -18.75
C GLN A 97 11.88 -2.34 -18.25
N LEU A 98 10.70 -2.74 -18.74
CA LEU A 98 10.14 -4.06 -18.50
C LEU A 98 11.00 -5.14 -19.18
N ILE A 99 11.54 -6.05 -18.37
CA ILE A 99 12.33 -7.20 -18.82
C ILE A 99 11.44 -8.43 -19.02
N LEU A 100 10.63 -8.71 -18.00
CA LEU A 100 9.79 -9.90 -17.94
C LEU A 100 8.45 -9.57 -17.29
N GLN A 101 7.37 -10.09 -17.87
CA GLN A 101 6.07 -10.14 -17.22
C GLN A 101 5.64 -11.60 -17.06
N GLN A 102 5.31 -12.01 -15.86
CA GLN A 102 4.73 -13.32 -15.58
C GLN A 102 3.23 -13.20 -15.28
N LYS A 103 2.45 -14.15 -15.75
CA LYS A 103 1.05 -14.35 -15.38
C LYS A 103 0.94 -15.62 -14.54
N LEU A 104 0.57 -15.47 -13.29
CA LEU A 104 0.51 -16.56 -12.34
C LEU A 104 -0.93 -16.87 -11.95
N LYS A 105 -1.25 -18.18 -11.85
CA LYS A 105 -2.56 -18.63 -11.39
C LYS A 105 -2.65 -18.52 -9.87
N VAL A 106 -3.61 -17.74 -9.39
CA VAL A 106 -3.91 -17.59 -7.97
C VAL A 106 -4.89 -18.67 -7.51
N VAL A 107 -4.49 -19.44 -6.51
CA VAL A 107 -5.32 -20.48 -5.89
C VAL A 107 -5.52 -20.14 -4.41
N ALA A 108 -6.76 -19.98 -4.01
CA ALA A 108 -7.10 -19.63 -2.63
C ALA A 108 -6.40 -18.35 -2.11
N GLY A 109 -6.21 -17.33 -2.99
CA GLY A 109 -5.55 -16.08 -2.64
C GLY A 109 -4.02 -16.16 -2.59
N GLN A 110 -3.40 -17.22 -3.12
CA GLN A 110 -1.96 -17.43 -3.07
C GLN A 110 -1.44 -17.99 -4.40
N CYS A 111 -0.22 -17.65 -4.74
CA CYS A 111 0.59 -18.33 -5.75
C CYS A 111 2.07 -18.20 -5.40
N ASP A 112 2.91 -18.90 -6.13
CA ASP A 112 4.35 -18.86 -6.04
C ASP A 112 4.96 -18.65 -7.43
N GLY A 113 6.15 -18.09 -7.46
CA GLY A 113 6.87 -17.83 -8.70
C GLY A 113 8.36 -17.72 -8.49
N ALA A 114 9.06 -17.62 -9.60
CA ALA A 114 10.50 -17.45 -9.63
C ALA A 114 10.92 -16.57 -10.80
N ILE A 115 11.91 -15.71 -10.58
CA ILE A 115 12.54 -14.86 -11.61
C ILE A 115 14.01 -15.25 -11.68
N SER A 116 14.45 -15.79 -12.81
CA SER A 116 15.87 -16.08 -13.05
C SER A 116 16.59 -14.79 -13.40
N LEU A 117 17.70 -14.52 -12.71
CA LEU A 117 18.59 -13.40 -13.02
C LEU A 117 19.60 -13.73 -14.14
N MET A 118 19.26 -14.71 -14.97
CA MET A 118 19.97 -15.07 -16.18
C MET A 118 19.15 -14.65 -17.40
N ASP A 119 19.74 -13.85 -18.27
CA ASP A 119 19.11 -13.50 -19.55
C ASP A 119 19.16 -14.71 -20.48
N VAL A 120 18.02 -15.32 -20.68
CA VAL A 120 17.82 -16.40 -21.66
C VAL A 120 17.35 -15.84 -23.00
N SER A 121 17.42 -14.52 -23.20
CA SER A 121 16.99 -13.90 -24.43
C SER A 121 17.81 -14.48 -25.58
N THR A 122 17.14 -15.21 -26.42
CA THR A 122 17.63 -15.72 -27.69
C THR A 122 18.02 -14.54 -28.57
N THR A 123 19.25 -14.13 -28.52
CA THR A 123 19.82 -13.34 -29.62
C THR A 123 19.63 -14.16 -30.89
N GLN A 124 18.88 -13.62 -31.82
CA GLN A 124 18.59 -14.24 -33.14
C GLN A 124 19.80 -14.45 -34.05
N SER A 125 21.00 -14.23 -33.54
CA SER A 125 22.24 -14.57 -34.26
C SER A 125 22.63 -16.01 -33.89
N ARG A 126 22.52 -16.88 -34.84
CA ARG A 126 22.77 -18.33 -34.79
C ARG A 126 24.18 -18.74 -34.29
N GLU A 127 25.06 -17.83 -33.90
CA GLU A 127 26.48 -18.14 -33.68
C GLU A 127 26.99 -18.06 -32.25
N LYS A 128 26.25 -17.43 -31.31
CA LYS A 128 26.62 -17.48 -29.89
C LYS A 128 25.36 -17.48 -29.01
N ARG A 129 24.86 -18.65 -28.70
CA ARG A 129 23.93 -18.83 -27.58
C ARG A 129 24.72 -18.71 -26.26
N GLY A 130 24.99 -17.51 -25.83
CA GLY A 130 25.50 -17.25 -24.48
C GLY A 130 24.34 -16.91 -23.57
N VAL A 131 24.16 -17.68 -22.51
CA VAL A 131 23.33 -17.24 -21.38
C VAL A 131 24.12 -16.12 -20.71
N THR A 132 23.59 -14.91 -20.73
CA THR A 132 24.20 -13.75 -20.07
C THR A 132 23.49 -13.49 -18.76
N GLU A 133 24.23 -13.14 -17.75
CA GLU A 133 23.68 -12.72 -16.47
C GLU A 133 23.22 -11.25 -16.58
N TYR A 134 22.12 -10.90 -15.92
CA TYR A 134 21.73 -9.50 -15.84
C TYR A 134 22.80 -8.68 -15.10
N PRO A 135 23.07 -7.42 -15.50
CA PRO A 135 24.06 -6.60 -14.82
C PRO A 135 23.68 -6.34 -13.37
N SER A 136 24.68 -6.05 -12.54
CA SER A 136 24.43 -5.59 -11.16
C SER A 136 23.69 -4.26 -11.18
N GLY A 137 22.80 -4.07 -10.20
CA GLY A 137 21.98 -2.85 -10.10
C GLY A 137 20.75 -3.06 -9.24
N PHE A 138 19.89 -2.06 -9.23
CA PHE A 138 18.62 -2.09 -8.52
C PHE A 138 17.49 -2.41 -9.48
N TYR A 139 16.88 -3.57 -9.30
CA TYR A 139 15.76 -4.05 -10.09
C TYR A 139 14.47 -3.85 -9.33
N GLU A 140 13.40 -3.51 -10.04
CA GLU A 140 12.08 -3.36 -9.44
C GLU A 140 11.20 -4.55 -9.79
N ILE A 141 10.51 -5.11 -8.79
CA ILE A 141 9.47 -6.12 -9.00
C ILE A 141 8.14 -5.48 -8.63
N ARG A 142 7.22 -5.43 -9.59
CA ARG A 142 5.83 -5.01 -9.40
C ARG A 142 4.90 -6.20 -9.45
N ALA A 143 3.87 -6.21 -8.60
CA ALA A 143 2.87 -7.25 -8.63
C ALA A 143 1.46 -6.69 -8.45
N TYR A 144 0.53 -7.13 -9.31
CA TYR A 144 -0.83 -6.60 -9.35
C TYR A 144 -1.81 -7.58 -10.01
N THR A 145 -3.08 -7.41 -9.71
CA THR A 145 -4.18 -7.98 -10.52
C THR A 145 -4.67 -6.93 -11.52
N GLN A 146 -5.32 -7.35 -12.60
CA GLN A 146 -5.84 -6.37 -13.56
C GLN A 146 -6.82 -5.38 -12.92
N ASN A 147 -7.66 -5.83 -12.01
CA ASN A 147 -8.59 -4.96 -11.29
C ASN A 147 -7.89 -3.81 -10.55
N MET A 148 -6.68 -4.03 -10.03
CA MET A 148 -5.92 -2.99 -9.33
C MET A 148 -5.53 -1.81 -10.24
N LEU A 149 -5.43 -2.03 -11.56
CA LEU A 149 -5.07 -0.98 -12.53
C LEU A 149 -6.16 0.09 -12.71
N ASP A 150 -7.38 -0.18 -12.26
CA ASP A 150 -8.49 0.79 -12.30
C ASP A 150 -8.44 1.79 -11.14
N PHE A 151 -7.58 1.54 -10.17
CA PHE A 151 -7.37 2.38 -9.01
C PHE A 151 -6.02 3.12 -9.09
N SER A 152 -5.48 3.57 -7.98
CA SER A 152 -4.19 4.27 -7.98
C SER A 152 -3.02 3.33 -8.33
N HIS A 153 -2.12 3.80 -9.18
CA HIS A 153 -0.87 3.07 -9.47
C HIS A 153 -0.01 2.85 -8.22
N GLU A 154 -0.11 3.72 -7.24
CA GLU A 154 0.58 3.60 -5.96
C GLU A 154 0.03 2.45 -5.10
N ALA A 155 -1.15 1.89 -5.47
CA ALA A 155 -1.72 0.71 -4.82
C ALA A 155 -1.09 -0.62 -5.29
N ILE A 156 -0.28 -0.59 -6.34
CA ILE A 156 0.43 -1.75 -6.87
C ILE A 156 1.59 -2.09 -5.92
N PHE A 157 1.76 -3.38 -5.63
CA PHE A 157 2.94 -3.81 -4.89
C PHE A 157 4.20 -3.53 -5.71
N SER A 158 5.17 -2.89 -5.10
CA SER A 158 6.49 -2.63 -5.68
C SER A 158 7.58 -2.88 -4.65
N ARG A 159 8.65 -3.53 -5.07
CA ARG A 159 9.86 -3.67 -4.28
C ARG A 159 11.10 -3.59 -5.14
N VAL A 160 12.04 -2.78 -4.69
CA VAL A 160 13.37 -2.68 -5.28
C VAL A 160 14.27 -3.74 -4.66
N ILE A 161 14.94 -4.49 -5.52
CA ILE A 161 15.83 -5.59 -5.13
C ILE A 161 17.23 -5.29 -5.67
N PRO A 162 18.25 -5.19 -4.79
CA PRO A 162 19.63 -5.07 -5.21
C PRO A 162 20.16 -6.39 -5.77
N VAL A 163 20.79 -6.33 -6.93
CA VAL A 163 21.51 -7.45 -7.56
C VAL A 163 22.99 -7.10 -7.60
N TYR A 164 23.77 -7.82 -6.82
CA TYR A 164 25.21 -7.63 -6.69
C TYR A 164 25.99 -8.42 -7.75
N THR A 165 27.20 -7.95 -8.06
CA THR A 165 28.15 -8.74 -8.86
C THR A 165 28.55 -9.99 -8.11
N LYS A 166 28.71 -11.11 -8.83
CA LYS A 166 29.22 -12.34 -8.23
C LYS A 166 30.61 -12.13 -7.63
N PRO A 167 30.85 -12.63 -6.42
CA PRO A 167 32.18 -12.60 -5.86
C PRO A 167 33.13 -13.43 -6.73
N LYS A 168 34.36 -12.92 -6.97
CA LYS A 168 35.35 -13.60 -7.78
C LYS A 168 35.88 -14.90 -7.14
N LYS A 169 35.78 -14.97 -5.83
CA LYS A 169 36.17 -16.14 -5.03
C LYS A 169 35.06 -16.43 -4.02
N PRO A 170 34.78 -17.70 -3.69
CA PRO A 170 33.83 -18.02 -2.62
C PRO A 170 34.23 -17.34 -1.31
N GLY A 171 33.31 -16.65 -0.67
CA GLY A 171 33.52 -15.91 0.58
C GLY A 171 34.13 -14.51 0.44
N ASP A 172 34.42 -14.03 -0.77
CA ASP A 172 34.95 -12.68 -1.03
C ASP A 172 33.75 -11.75 -1.36
N PHE A 173 32.99 -11.40 -0.34
CA PHE A 173 31.79 -10.57 -0.48
C PHE A 173 32.08 -9.07 -0.39
N ASP A 174 33.24 -8.69 0.18
CA ASP A 174 33.64 -7.29 0.39
C ASP A 174 33.85 -6.52 -0.93
N ASN A 175 34.09 -7.22 -2.02
CA ASN A 175 34.28 -6.63 -3.35
C ASN A 175 33.03 -6.68 -4.24
N SER A 176 31.91 -7.14 -3.70
CA SER A 176 30.63 -7.23 -4.42
C SER A 176 29.87 -5.91 -4.33
N HIS A 177 30.43 -4.84 -4.89
CA HIS A 177 29.76 -3.55 -4.89
C HIS A 177 28.70 -3.46 -5.99
N VAL A 178 27.50 -3.12 -5.61
CA VAL A 178 26.52 -2.56 -6.55
C VAL A 178 27.01 -1.17 -6.89
N VAL A 179 27.36 -0.94 -8.15
CA VAL A 179 27.58 0.43 -8.62
C VAL A 179 26.22 1.10 -8.67
N LEU A 180 25.95 1.91 -7.66
CA LEU A 180 24.72 2.66 -7.49
C LEU A 180 24.63 3.78 -8.52
N LYS A 181 24.40 3.44 -9.79
CA LYS A 181 23.84 4.40 -10.73
C LYS A 181 22.35 4.21 -10.70
N ASN A 182 21.70 5.01 -9.88
CA ASN A 182 20.23 5.09 -9.92
C ASN A 182 19.82 5.97 -11.11
N ASP A 183 19.77 5.37 -12.30
CA ASP A 183 19.31 6.05 -13.51
C ASP A 183 17.76 6.08 -13.58
N ASN A 184 17.07 5.43 -12.65
CA ASN A 184 15.62 5.41 -12.59
C ASN A 184 15.10 6.35 -11.48
N PRO A 185 14.53 7.53 -11.85
CA PRO A 185 14.00 8.48 -10.87
C PRO A 185 12.76 7.96 -10.12
N MET A 186 12.18 6.82 -10.58
CA MET A 186 11.01 6.19 -9.95
C MET A 186 11.37 5.28 -8.78
N ILE A 187 12.65 4.95 -8.57
CA ILE A 187 13.09 4.11 -7.46
C ILE A 187 13.33 5.00 -6.24
N GLU A 188 12.32 5.09 -5.39
CA GLU A 188 12.43 5.72 -4.08
C GLU A 188 13.16 4.78 -3.09
N GLY A 189 13.88 5.36 -2.11
CA GLY A 189 14.49 4.62 -1.01
C GLY A 189 15.91 4.12 -1.23
N ILE A 190 16.51 4.32 -2.42
CA ILE A 190 17.93 4.04 -2.68
C ILE A 190 18.65 5.37 -2.81
N ARG A 191 19.20 5.83 -1.72
CA ARG A 191 19.92 7.10 -1.65
C ARG A 191 21.28 6.88 -1.03
N ALA A 192 22.30 7.54 -1.58
CA ALA A 192 23.60 7.63 -0.94
C ALA A 192 23.53 8.69 0.16
N GLU A 193 24.04 8.37 1.32
CA GLU A 193 24.19 9.33 2.40
C GLU A 193 25.16 10.43 1.99
N ALA A 194 24.76 11.70 2.19
CA ALA A 194 25.63 12.83 1.90
C ALA A 194 26.68 13.00 3.01
N ASP A 195 27.83 13.55 2.65
CA ASP A 195 28.82 13.95 3.66
C ASP A 195 28.20 14.92 4.66
N GLU A 196 28.47 14.74 5.95
CA GLU A 196 27.89 15.53 7.04
C GLU A 196 28.02 17.04 6.81
N ASP A 197 29.17 17.52 6.33
CA ASP A 197 29.43 18.93 6.05
C ASP A 197 28.57 19.51 4.91
N SER A 198 28.09 18.68 3.99
CA SER A 198 27.28 19.07 2.84
C SER A 198 25.78 18.90 3.08
N ARG A 199 25.39 18.26 4.19
CA ARG A 199 23.99 17.94 4.48
C ARG A 199 23.19 19.19 4.80
N LYS A 200 22.17 19.47 3.96
CA LYS A 200 21.22 20.58 4.15
C LYS A 200 19.98 20.04 4.86
N VAL A 201 19.55 20.77 5.88
CA VAL A 201 18.35 20.44 6.64
C VAL A 201 17.10 20.88 5.87
N ASN A 202 16.15 19.97 5.70
CA ASN A 202 14.81 20.23 5.23
C ASN A 202 13.81 19.84 6.31
N VAL A 203 12.80 20.69 6.56
CA VAL A 203 11.71 20.38 7.49
C VAL A 203 10.39 20.64 6.80
N SER A 204 9.53 19.64 6.77
CA SER A 204 8.17 19.73 6.28
C SER A 204 7.19 19.70 7.46
N PHE A 205 6.08 20.45 7.34
CA PHE A 205 5.08 20.60 8.39
C PHE A 205 3.72 20.06 7.93
N PHE A 206 3.06 19.33 8.81
CA PHE A 206 1.81 18.63 8.55
C PHE A 206 0.80 18.96 9.65
N PRO A 207 -0.06 19.96 9.44
CA PRO A 207 -1.14 20.28 10.38
C PRO A 207 -2.13 19.12 10.49
N GLU A 208 -2.52 18.77 11.70
CA GLU A 208 -3.56 17.77 11.92
C GLU A 208 -4.89 18.25 11.35
N GLY A 209 -5.53 17.41 10.54
CA GLY A 209 -6.74 17.78 9.81
C GLY A 209 -6.50 18.40 8.42
N GLY A 210 -5.26 18.77 8.09
CA GLY A 210 -4.82 19.26 6.78
C GLY A 210 -4.41 20.73 6.76
N ASP A 211 -5.17 21.63 7.36
CA ASP A 211 -4.93 23.08 7.33
C ASP A 211 -4.71 23.69 8.72
N LEU A 212 -3.88 24.73 8.80
CA LEU A 212 -3.82 25.62 9.95
C LEU A 212 -4.96 26.63 9.87
N ILE A 213 -5.71 26.81 10.96
CA ILE A 213 -6.79 27.79 11.04
C ILE A 213 -6.42 28.83 12.09
N ALA A 214 -6.40 30.10 11.68
CA ALA A 214 -6.02 31.20 12.56
C ALA A 214 -6.92 31.27 13.82
N GLY A 215 -6.30 31.28 14.98
CA GLY A 215 -6.98 31.34 16.27
C GLY A 215 -7.53 30.01 16.81
N LEU A 216 -7.44 28.92 16.06
CA LEU A 216 -7.84 27.59 16.54
C LEU A 216 -6.62 26.73 16.90
N PRO A 217 -6.66 25.96 17.99
CA PRO A 217 -5.55 25.06 18.35
C PRO A 217 -5.38 23.97 17.30
N CYS A 218 -4.13 23.65 16.96
CA CYS A 218 -3.79 22.62 16.00
C CYS A 218 -2.52 21.89 16.45
N ASN A 219 -2.52 20.57 16.32
CA ASN A 219 -1.31 19.76 16.40
C ASN A 219 -0.61 19.81 15.04
N VAL A 220 0.69 20.06 15.04
CA VAL A 220 1.49 20.10 13.81
C VAL A 220 2.59 19.08 13.93
N ALA A 221 2.53 18.04 13.10
CA ALA A 221 3.66 17.15 12.95
C ALA A 221 4.70 17.79 12.02
N PHE A 222 5.96 17.44 12.23
CA PHE A 222 7.03 17.80 11.33
C PHE A 222 7.90 16.59 11.00
N LYS A 223 8.52 16.63 9.83
CA LYS A 223 9.54 15.65 9.42
C LYS A 223 10.79 16.39 8.98
N ALA A 224 11.89 16.07 9.64
CA ALA A 224 13.22 16.62 9.34
C ALA A 224 14.03 15.60 8.53
N THR A 225 14.56 16.04 7.38
CA THR A 225 15.40 15.22 6.50
C THR A 225 16.57 16.01 5.97
N GLY A 226 17.64 15.31 5.63
CA GLY A 226 18.72 15.86 4.83
C GLY A 226 18.31 16.08 3.36
N ASN A 227 19.15 16.77 2.60
CA ASN A 227 19.01 16.86 1.14
C ASN A 227 19.26 15.52 0.43
N ASP A 228 19.83 14.54 1.12
CA ASP A 228 19.96 13.14 0.73
C ASP A 228 18.69 12.34 0.98
N GLY A 229 17.75 12.91 1.73
CA GLY A 229 16.45 12.34 2.09
C GLY A 229 16.49 11.40 3.29
N PHE A 230 17.67 11.24 3.93
CA PHE A 230 17.74 10.55 5.21
C PHE A 230 17.16 11.41 6.33
N GLU A 231 16.61 10.78 7.33
CA GLU A 231 16.06 11.43 8.51
C GLU A 231 17.14 12.15 9.32
N LEU A 232 16.75 13.23 9.96
CA LEU A 232 17.61 14.00 10.86
C LEU A 232 16.99 14.07 12.25
N GLU A 233 17.79 13.75 13.24
CA GLU A 233 17.42 13.97 14.64
C GLU A 233 17.70 15.42 15.05
N GLY A 234 16.83 15.96 15.90
CA GLY A 234 16.97 17.31 16.38
C GLY A 234 15.77 17.82 17.16
N THR A 235 15.82 19.10 17.46
CA THR A 235 14.78 19.79 18.23
C THR A 235 14.22 20.96 17.44
N LEU A 236 12.90 21.01 17.33
CA LEU A 236 12.18 22.16 16.79
C LEU A 236 11.91 23.15 17.90
N GLU A 237 12.27 24.42 17.70
CA GLU A 237 12.04 25.53 18.61
C GLU A 237 11.07 26.53 18.01
N TYR A 238 10.07 26.90 18.78
CA TYR A 238 9.04 27.89 18.43
C TYR A 238 8.94 28.95 19.54
N GLN A 239 8.56 30.18 19.20
CA GLN A 239 8.46 31.32 20.11
C GLN A 239 9.75 31.54 20.95
N ASP A 240 10.88 31.68 20.24
CA ASP A 240 12.21 31.90 20.83
C ASP A 240 12.62 30.87 21.90
N GLY A 241 12.22 29.60 21.68
CA GLY A 241 12.56 28.48 22.54
C GLY A 241 11.56 28.18 23.65
N ASN A 242 10.45 28.95 23.77
CA ASN A 242 9.43 28.68 24.78
C ASN A 242 8.65 27.39 24.52
N VAL A 243 8.59 26.94 23.26
CA VAL A 243 8.01 25.66 22.86
C VAL A 243 9.09 24.87 22.13
N THR A 244 9.38 23.67 22.62
CA THR A 244 10.34 22.76 22.02
C THR A 244 9.71 21.41 21.76
N ALA A 245 10.03 20.79 20.60
CA ALA A 245 9.60 19.46 20.25
C ALA A 245 10.76 18.69 19.65
N GLN A 246 11.06 17.53 20.23
CA GLN A 246 12.12 16.65 19.72
C GLN A 246 11.58 15.71 18.64
N THR A 247 12.48 15.26 17.78
CA THR A 247 12.20 14.12 16.91
C THR A 247 12.07 12.85 17.75
N VAL A 248 11.09 12.01 17.41
CA VAL A 248 10.78 10.76 18.15
C VAL A 248 11.29 9.55 17.37
N HIS A 249 11.01 9.49 16.08
CA HIS A 249 11.40 8.40 15.19
C HIS A 249 11.42 8.89 13.74
N ASP A 250 12.35 8.41 12.92
CA ASP A 250 12.48 8.76 11.50
C ASP A 250 12.44 10.28 11.21
N GLY A 251 13.05 11.09 12.08
CA GLY A 251 13.05 12.54 11.95
C GLY A 251 11.69 13.21 12.20
N MET A 252 10.69 12.47 12.71
CA MET A 252 9.34 12.96 12.95
C MET A 252 9.16 13.47 14.38
N GLY A 253 8.41 14.54 14.51
CA GLY A 253 8.04 15.11 15.82
C GLY A 253 6.69 15.82 15.78
N LEU A 254 6.20 16.27 16.93
CA LEU A 254 4.89 16.91 17.11
C LEU A 254 4.98 18.10 18.04
N PHE A 255 4.30 19.19 17.71
CA PHE A 255 4.06 20.31 18.61
C PHE A 255 2.65 20.86 18.43
N THR A 256 2.14 21.56 19.43
CA THR A 256 0.81 22.18 19.38
C THR A 256 0.93 23.70 19.30
N ILE A 257 0.08 24.32 18.49
CA ILE A 257 0.10 25.75 18.21
C ILE A 257 -1.31 26.30 18.07
N VAL A 258 -1.49 27.56 18.44
CA VAL A 258 -2.63 28.39 18.02
C VAL A 258 -2.10 29.40 17.01
N PRO A 259 -2.27 29.16 15.69
CA PRO A 259 -1.63 29.97 14.66
C PRO A 259 -2.25 31.37 14.57
N LYS A 260 -1.41 32.36 14.37
CA LYS A 260 -1.81 33.76 14.07
C LYS A 260 -1.54 34.13 12.62
N GLY A 261 -0.64 33.39 11.97
CA GLY A 261 -0.21 33.55 10.58
C GLY A 261 1.21 34.10 10.46
N GLY A 262 2.03 33.44 9.63
CA GLY A 262 3.40 33.84 9.35
C GLY A 262 4.43 33.45 10.41
N GLU A 263 4.11 32.47 11.25
CA GLU A 263 5.00 31.96 12.29
C GLU A 263 6.25 31.33 11.72
N THR A 264 7.36 31.56 12.41
CA THR A 264 8.66 30.93 12.10
C THR A 264 9.11 30.04 13.24
N VAL A 265 9.78 28.97 12.86
CA VAL A 265 10.37 27.99 13.77
C VAL A 265 11.84 27.80 13.44
N HIS A 266 12.60 27.29 14.39
CA HIS A 266 13.98 26.89 14.16
C HIS A 266 14.13 25.41 14.42
N PHE A 267 14.81 24.72 13.53
CA PHE A 267 15.22 23.34 13.75
C PHE A 267 16.70 23.33 14.14
N VAL A 268 17.00 22.71 15.27
CA VAL A 268 18.35 22.60 15.82
C VAL A 268 18.76 21.13 15.73
N THR A 269 19.74 20.85 14.91
CA THR A 269 20.32 19.50 14.75
C THR A 269 21.20 19.14 15.95
N SER A 270 21.54 17.88 16.11
CA SER A 270 22.33 17.35 17.23
C SER A 270 23.72 18.02 17.35
N ASP A 271 24.29 18.50 16.24
CA ASP A 271 25.55 19.28 16.19
C ASP A 271 25.36 20.76 16.57
N GLY A 272 24.14 21.21 16.89
CA GLY A 272 23.82 22.56 17.30
C GLY A 272 23.56 23.55 16.15
N LYS A 273 23.55 23.11 14.90
CA LYS A 273 23.22 23.94 13.75
C LYS A 273 21.74 24.33 13.77
N ARG A 274 21.48 25.63 13.76
CA ARG A 274 20.13 26.20 13.83
C ARG A 274 19.68 26.69 12.47
N THR A 275 18.58 26.14 11.94
CA THR A 275 18.01 26.50 10.63
C THR A 275 16.59 26.99 10.80
N ARG A 276 16.26 28.14 10.14
CA ARG A 276 14.94 28.79 10.22
C ARG A 276 14.02 28.26 9.15
N PHE A 277 12.76 27.99 9.54
CA PHE A 277 11.67 27.60 8.65
C PHE A 277 10.42 28.46 8.91
N THR A 278 9.52 28.50 7.93
CA THR A 278 8.23 29.18 8.04
C THR A 278 7.12 28.13 8.01
N LEU A 279 6.16 28.23 8.93
CA LEU A 279 4.99 27.35 8.96
C LEU A 279 4.06 27.61 7.76
N PRO A 280 3.24 26.63 7.38
CA PRO A 280 2.18 26.84 6.39
C PRO A 280 1.28 28.03 6.77
N LYS A 281 0.76 28.73 5.75
CA LYS A 281 -0.10 29.87 5.98
C LYS A 281 -1.43 29.43 6.61
N ALA A 282 -1.79 30.03 7.75
CA ALA A 282 -3.07 29.79 8.36
C ALA A 282 -4.23 30.40 7.55
N LEU A 283 -5.32 29.65 7.40
CA LEU A 283 -6.57 30.09 6.82
C LEU A 283 -7.36 30.93 7.83
N LYS A 284 -8.15 31.87 7.36
CA LYS A 284 -8.98 32.74 8.22
C LYS A 284 -10.26 32.04 8.68
N SER A 285 -10.75 31.07 7.91
CA SER A 285 -11.99 30.34 8.15
C SER A 285 -11.76 28.86 7.88
N GLY A 286 -12.32 28.00 8.72
CA GLY A 286 -12.17 26.56 8.56
C GLY A 286 -12.45 25.78 9.84
N TYR A 287 -12.04 24.52 9.79
CA TYR A 287 -12.21 23.53 10.86
C TYR A 287 -10.84 23.05 11.34
N SER A 288 -10.69 22.94 12.67
CA SER A 288 -9.59 22.23 13.31
C SER A 288 -10.15 20.93 13.91
N MET A 289 -9.52 19.82 13.59
CA MET A 289 -9.87 18.50 14.14
C MET A 289 -8.62 17.90 14.77
N THR A 290 -8.67 17.65 16.06
CA THR A 290 -7.58 17.02 16.81
C THR A 290 -8.02 15.69 17.39
N THR A 291 -7.09 14.74 17.49
CA THR A 291 -7.37 13.38 17.93
C THR A 291 -6.43 12.94 19.04
N VAL A 292 -6.98 12.27 20.04
CA VAL A 292 -6.21 11.68 21.14
C VAL A 292 -6.64 10.23 21.33
N PRO A 293 -5.83 9.24 20.91
CA PRO A 293 -6.05 7.85 21.27
C PRO A 293 -5.84 7.69 22.78
N VAL A 294 -6.92 7.40 23.53
CA VAL A 294 -6.85 7.21 24.97
C VAL A 294 -6.52 5.76 25.31
N SER A 295 -7.10 4.83 24.55
CA SER A 295 -6.86 3.39 24.64
C SER A 295 -7.22 2.71 23.33
N ASP A 296 -7.04 1.39 23.23
CA ASP A 296 -7.47 0.60 22.05
C ASP A 296 -8.99 0.58 21.88
N SER A 297 -9.75 1.07 22.85
CA SER A 297 -11.23 1.10 22.81
C SER A 297 -11.81 2.51 22.82
N LEU A 298 -11.02 3.54 23.09
CA LEU A 298 -11.51 4.91 23.25
C LEU A 298 -10.64 5.90 22.49
N LEU A 299 -11.26 6.60 21.54
CA LEU A 299 -10.68 7.71 20.80
C LEU A 299 -11.42 9.01 21.14
N LYS A 300 -10.69 10.02 21.56
CA LYS A 300 -11.21 11.38 21.72
C LYS A 300 -10.96 12.19 20.46
N VAL A 301 -11.98 12.88 20.00
CA VAL A 301 -11.90 13.76 18.83
C VAL A 301 -12.50 15.10 19.20
N SER A 302 -11.71 16.16 19.07
CA SER A 302 -12.18 17.53 19.26
C SER A 302 -12.26 18.23 17.92
N ILE A 303 -13.44 18.75 17.58
CA ILE A 303 -13.71 19.50 16.35
C ILE A 303 -14.06 20.92 16.75
N THR A 304 -13.32 21.90 16.22
CA THR A 304 -13.56 23.32 16.44
C THR A 304 -13.67 24.01 15.08
N ARG A 305 -14.58 24.96 14.97
CA ARG A 305 -14.80 25.76 13.75
C ARG A 305 -14.73 27.26 14.04
N THR A 306 -14.46 28.04 13.02
CA THR A 306 -14.54 29.50 13.12
C THR A 306 -15.99 29.96 13.20
N SER A 307 -16.22 31.15 13.76
CA SER A 307 -17.56 31.67 14.05
C SER A 307 -18.45 31.87 12.82
N ASP A 308 -17.85 32.11 11.66
CA ASP A 308 -18.54 32.24 10.37
C ASP A 308 -19.10 30.92 9.82
N LEU A 309 -18.68 29.78 10.38
CA LEU A 309 -19.12 28.43 10.00
C LEU A 309 -20.08 27.81 11.01
N ILE A 310 -20.49 28.56 12.05
CA ILE A 310 -21.52 28.12 12.97
C ILE A 310 -22.84 27.97 12.20
N GLY A 311 -23.52 26.83 12.38
CA GLY A 311 -24.73 26.48 11.62
C GLY A 311 -24.47 25.66 10.37
N GLU A 312 -23.20 25.47 9.93
CA GLU A 312 -22.91 24.55 8.83
C GLU A 312 -23.06 23.08 9.31
N GLN A 313 -23.92 22.34 8.62
CA GLN A 313 -24.18 20.94 8.93
C GLN A 313 -23.06 20.07 8.44
N THR A 314 -22.49 19.32 9.35
CA THR A 314 -21.33 18.47 9.08
C THR A 314 -21.50 17.10 9.70
N ALA A 315 -20.77 16.14 9.17
CA ALA A 315 -20.67 14.81 9.76
C ALA A 315 -19.22 14.31 9.73
N ILE A 316 -18.92 13.43 10.66
CA ILE A 316 -17.68 12.66 10.67
C ILE A 316 -17.98 11.23 10.25
N ALA A 317 -17.24 10.74 9.25
CA ALA A 317 -17.19 9.33 8.90
C ALA A 317 -15.78 8.79 9.16
N VAL A 318 -15.70 7.59 9.70
CA VAL A 318 -14.43 6.87 9.82
C VAL A 318 -14.46 5.68 8.87
N THR A 319 -13.46 5.59 8.03
CA THR A 319 -13.26 4.45 7.13
C THR A 319 -12.02 3.67 7.52
N CYS A 320 -12.09 2.34 7.43
CA CYS A 320 -10.92 1.49 7.54
C CYS A 320 -10.83 0.61 6.30
N ARG A 321 -9.68 0.64 5.63
CA ARG A 321 -9.48 -0.07 4.37
C ARG A 321 -10.59 0.15 3.34
N GLY A 322 -11.07 1.40 3.27
CA GLY A 322 -12.08 1.84 2.30
C GLY A 322 -13.54 1.58 2.68
N ASP A 323 -13.84 0.90 3.78
CA ASP A 323 -15.22 0.72 4.23
C ASP A 323 -15.54 1.56 5.48
N VAL A 324 -16.80 2.01 5.60
CA VAL A 324 -17.24 2.85 6.71
C VAL A 324 -17.44 1.99 7.96
N ILE A 325 -16.78 2.39 9.03
CA ILE A 325 -16.86 1.71 10.34
C ILE A 325 -17.51 2.56 11.42
N TYR A 326 -17.65 3.85 11.19
CA TYR A 326 -18.28 4.79 12.10
C TYR A 326 -18.85 5.98 11.33
N PHE A 327 -20.00 6.48 11.78
CA PHE A 327 -20.65 7.68 11.29
C PHE A 327 -21.30 8.43 12.44
N ARG A 328 -21.13 9.75 12.48
CA ARG A 328 -21.84 10.64 13.40
C ARG A 328 -22.03 12.02 12.80
N GLU A 329 -23.21 12.56 12.93
CA GLU A 329 -23.50 13.96 12.64
C GLU A 329 -22.92 14.88 13.75
N ILE A 330 -22.40 16.03 13.34
CA ILE A 330 -21.82 17.05 14.23
C ILE A 330 -22.79 18.21 14.28
N HIS A 331 -23.26 18.50 15.48
CA HIS A 331 -24.22 19.58 15.71
C HIS A 331 -23.57 20.97 15.57
N ASP A 332 -24.45 22.00 15.52
CA ASP A 332 -24.13 23.38 15.12
C ASP A 332 -23.25 24.19 16.07
N ASP A 333 -22.71 23.57 17.12
CA ASP A 333 -21.90 24.23 18.12
C ASP A 333 -20.52 24.67 17.59
N ASN A 334 -19.94 25.70 18.20
CA ASN A 334 -18.61 26.21 17.87
C ASN A 334 -17.51 25.14 18.09
N SER A 335 -17.74 24.23 19.05
CA SER A 335 -16.82 23.14 19.36
C SER A 335 -17.60 21.90 19.76
N SER A 336 -17.16 20.73 19.30
CA SER A 336 -17.74 19.45 19.61
C SER A 336 -16.64 18.49 20.07
N ASP A 337 -16.78 17.94 21.25
CA ASP A 337 -15.91 16.88 21.78
C ASP A 337 -16.63 15.54 21.69
N LEU A 338 -15.98 14.58 21.08
CA LEU A 338 -16.53 13.25 20.84
C LEU A 338 -15.68 12.21 21.56
N ASP A 339 -16.33 11.39 22.38
CA ASP A 339 -15.78 10.14 22.88
C ASP A 339 -16.30 9.01 21.98
N ILE A 340 -15.40 8.42 21.20
CA ILE A 340 -15.73 7.40 20.21
C ILE A 340 -15.27 6.03 20.72
N ASP A 341 -16.23 5.11 20.92
CA ASP A 341 -15.93 3.70 21.17
C ASP A 341 -15.40 3.05 19.89
N CYS A 342 -14.12 2.71 19.89
CA CYS A 342 -13.44 2.04 18.78
C CYS A 342 -13.13 0.55 19.08
N SER A 343 -13.66 -0.02 20.14
CA SER A 343 -13.41 -1.42 20.56
C SER A 343 -13.76 -2.47 19.50
N GLY A 344 -14.70 -2.15 18.62
CA GLY A 344 -15.14 -3.00 17.50
C GLY A 344 -14.41 -2.74 16.18
N TRP A 345 -13.53 -1.75 16.11
CA TRP A 345 -12.87 -1.40 14.87
C TRP A 345 -11.82 -2.44 14.45
N PRO A 346 -11.64 -2.66 13.16
CA PRO A 346 -10.57 -3.53 12.68
C PRO A 346 -9.21 -2.89 12.90
N ILE A 347 -8.18 -3.72 13.08
CA ILE A 347 -6.78 -3.27 13.13
C ILE A 347 -6.34 -2.69 11.78
N GLY A 348 -5.57 -1.61 11.78
CA GLY A 348 -4.99 -0.99 10.60
C GLY A 348 -5.22 0.51 10.50
N VAL A 349 -4.91 1.09 9.35
CA VAL A 349 -5.09 2.52 9.10
C VAL A 349 -6.57 2.85 8.97
N CYS A 350 -7.06 3.71 9.86
CA CYS A 350 -8.40 4.27 9.84
C CYS A 350 -8.32 5.74 9.47
N ARG A 351 -9.20 6.20 8.58
CA ARG A 351 -9.28 7.59 8.18
C ARG A 351 -10.56 8.23 8.69
N MET A 352 -10.44 9.25 9.48
CA MET A 352 -11.52 10.14 9.87
C MET A 352 -11.67 11.25 8.84
N THR A 353 -12.88 11.50 8.40
CA THR A 353 -13.20 12.54 7.43
C THR A 353 -14.37 13.35 7.96
N LEU A 354 -14.14 14.63 8.23
CA LEU A 354 -15.17 15.62 8.49
C LEU A 354 -15.62 16.20 7.15
N TYR A 355 -16.91 16.19 6.86
CA TYR A 355 -17.45 16.67 5.60
C TYR A 355 -18.81 17.34 5.78
N ASN A 356 -19.19 18.19 4.81
CA ASN A 356 -20.47 18.89 4.80
C ASN A 356 -21.52 18.19 3.92
N LYS A 357 -22.70 18.76 3.84
CA LYS A 357 -23.85 18.20 3.09
C LYS A 357 -23.60 18.03 1.58
N GLU A 358 -22.67 18.79 1.00
CA GLU A 358 -22.22 18.63 -0.38
C GLU A 358 -21.19 17.50 -0.54
N GLY A 359 -20.77 16.86 0.55
CA GLY A 359 -19.74 15.82 0.55
C GLY A 359 -18.32 16.37 0.39
N ARG A 360 -18.13 17.67 0.58
CA ARG A 360 -16.80 18.29 0.56
C ARG A 360 -16.08 17.97 1.86
N ILE A 361 -14.86 17.46 1.76
CA ILE A 361 -13.99 17.24 2.91
C ILE A 361 -13.59 18.59 3.50
N LEU A 362 -13.82 18.75 4.78
CA LEU A 362 -13.49 19.95 5.57
C LEU A 362 -12.22 19.74 6.38
N SER A 363 -12.02 18.54 6.89
CA SER A 363 -10.82 18.13 7.62
C SER A 363 -10.68 16.62 7.54
N SER A 364 -9.47 16.08 7.53
CA SER A 364 -9.28 14.63 7.57
C SER A 364 -8.01 14.23 8.31
N ARG A 365 -8.07 13.08 8.98
CA ARG A 365 -7.00 12.54 9.82
C ARG A 365 -6.94 11.03 9.68
N SER A 366 -5.76 10.49 9.38
CA SER A 366 -5.51 9.05 9.41
C SER A 366 -4.87 8.66 10.74
N ILE A 367 -5.37 7.63 11.38
CA ILE A 367 -4.82 7.04 12.61
C ILE A 367 -4.57 5.56 12.38
N PHE A 368 -3.61 4.98 13.08
CA PHE A 368 -3.50 3.53 13.16
C PHE A 368 -4.29 3.04 14.37
N HIS A 369 -5.31 2.21 14.12
CA HIS A 369 -6.08 1.57 15.18
C HIS A 369 -5.47 0.20 15.50
N ASN A 370 -5.03 0.03 16.73
CA ASN A 370 -4.58 -1.25 17.26
C ASN A 370 -5.75 -1.96 17.94
N ASN A 371 -5.89 -3.27 17.70
CA ASN A 371 -6.95 -4.05 18.32
C ASN A 371 -6.39 -5.40 18.75
N GLU A 372 -6.29 -5.60 20.05
CA GLU A 372 -5.77 -6.84 20.65
C GLU A 372 -6.52 -8.12 20.21
N LYS A 373 -7.80 -8.01 19.85
CA LYS A 373 -8.58 -9.16 19.36
C LYS A 373 -8.04 -9.73 18.06
N PHE A 374 -7.34 -8.90 17.28
CA PHE A 374 -6.80 -9.26 15.96
C PHE A 374 -5.27 -9.38 15.94
N ARG A 375 -4.65 -9.54 17.11
CA ARG A 375 -3.19 -9.78 17.18
C ARG A 375 -2.81 -11.01 16.37
N SER A 376 -1.72 -10.87 15.64
CA SER A 376 -1.15 -11.94 14.82
C SER A 376 -0.79 -13.16 15.65
N PRO A 377 -0.91 -14.37 15.06
CA PRO A 377 -0.36 -15.58 15.68
C PRO A 377 1.13 -15.41 15.95
N THR A 378 1.60 -16.05 16.99
CA THR A 378 3.03 -16.05 17.32
C THR A 378 3.69 -17.30 16.75
N ILE A 379 4.77 -17.12 15.99
CA ILE A 379 5.65 -18.20 15.54
C ILE A 379 6.88 -18.18 16.46
N SER A 380 7.10 -19.26 17.19
CA SER A 380 8.28 -19.41 18.03
C SER A 380 9.19 -20.52 17.49
N LEU A 381 10.49 -20.26 17.52
CA LEU A 381 11.52 -21.22 17.18
C LEU A 381 11.76 -22.12 18.41
N GLN A 382 11.69 -23.44 18.19
CA GLN A 382 11.93 -24.45 19.20
C GLN A 382 13.12 -25.33 18.78
N THR A 383 14.30 -24.72 18.72
CA THR A 383 15.52 -25.45 18.34
C THR A 383 16.50 -25.39 19.49
N ASP A 384 16.83 -26.54 20.06
CA ASP A 384 17.69 -26.62 21.26
C ASP A 384 19.16 -26.32 20.96
N SER A 385 19.62 -26.61 19.75
CA SER A 385 20.95 -26.28 19.28
C SER A 385 21.04 -26.35 17.75
N MET A 386 21.79 -25.43 17.15
CA MET A 386 22.16 -25.52 15.73
C MET A 386 23.61 -25.98 15.62
N SER A 387 23.87 -26.94 14.76
CA SER A 387 25.24 -27.32 14.41
C SER A 387 25.89 -26.21 13.61
N ARG A 388 27.13 -25.84 13.97
CA ARG A 388 27.93 -24.88 13.20
C ARG A 388 28.85 -25.55 12.18
N LYS A 389 28.69 -26.86 11.96
CA LYS A 389 29.52 -27.60 11.01
C LYS A 389 29.00 -27.40 9.59
N PRO A 390 29.83 -27.05 8.62
CA PRO A 390 29.44 -27.00 7.22
C PRO A 390 28.78 -28.30 6.76
N PHE A 391 27.72 -28.22 5.96
CA PHE A 391 26.98 -29.34 5.39
C PHE A 391 26.31 -30.28 6.41
N SER A 392 26.18 -29.87 7.67
CA SER A 392 25.43 -30.63 8.65
C SER A 392 23.93 -30.49 8.42
N LYS A 393 23.18 -31.59 8.71
CA LYS A 393 21.72 -31.54 8.68
C LYS A 393 21.20 -30.83 9.93
N GLU A 394 20.42 -29.77 9.73
CA GLU A 394 19.72 -29.08 10.80
C GLU A 394 18.24 -29.43 10.79
N VAL A 395 17.65 -29.50 11.97
CA VAL A 395 16.21 -29.69 12.17
C VAL A 395 15.66 -28.50 12.94
N ILE A 396 14.95 -27.64 12.23
CA ILE A 396 14.35 -26.45 12.81
C ILE A 396 12.88 -26.78 13.12
N LYS A 397 12.47 -26.56 14.37
CA LYS A 397 11.09 -26.77 14.82
C LYS A 397 10.43 -25.43 15.08
N PHE A 398 9.26 -25.24 14.52
CA PHE A 398 8.44 -24.06 14.74
C PHE A 398 7.18 -24.43 15.50
N LYS A 399 6.76 -23.55 16.41
CA LYS A 399 5.47 -23.62 17.10
C LYS A 399 4.66 -22.40 16.71
N LEU A 400 3.47 -22.62 16.16
CA LEU A 400 2.49 -21.58 15.84
C LEU A 400 1.41 -21.58 16.92
N THR A 401 1.19 -20.44 17.56
CA THR A 401 0.18 -20.30 18.62
C THR A 401 -0.69 -19.08 18.40
N ASP A 402 -1.94 -19.15 18.89
CA ASP A 402 -2.80 -17.98 19.02
C ASP A 402 -2.32 -17.06 20.16
N LYS A 403 -3.01 -15.95 20.36
CA LYS A 403 -2.72 -14.98 21.43
C LYS A 403 -2.79 -15.56 22.85
N ASN A 404 -3.49 -16.69 23.04
CA ASN A 404 -3.63 -17.38 24.32
C ASN A 404 -2.61 -18.51 24.50
N GLY A 405 -1.70 -18.69 23.54
CA GLY A 405 -0.71 -19.74 23.55
C GLY A 405 -1.20 -21.12 23.07
N ASN A 406 -2.46 -21.22 22.58
CA ASN A 406 -3.00 -22.45 22.04
C ASN A 406 -2.39 -22.76 20.67
N PRO A 407 -2.07 -24.04 20.38
CA PRO A 407 -1.53 -24.42 19.09
C PRO A 407 -2.50 -24.12 17.94
N LEU A 408 -1.99 -23.50 16.89
CA LEU A 408 -2.72 -23.27 15.65
C LEU A 408 -2.24 -24.22 14.54
N ARG A 409 -3.18 -24.61 13.67
CA ARG A 409 -2.88 -25.33 12.43
C ARG A 409 -3.20 -24.42 11.25
N ASP A 410 -2.17 -23.86 10.65
CA ASP A 410 -2.32 -23.03 9.45
C ASP A 410 -1.11 -23.19 8.53
N ARG A 411 -1.20 -22.58 7.35
CA ARG A 411 -0.10 -22.53 6.38
C ARG A 411 0.74 -21.28 6.65
N PHE A 412 2.04 -21.45 6.62
CA PHE A 412 2.99 -20.35 6.73
C PHE A 412 4.09 -20.49 5.69
N CYS A 413 4.70 -19.39 5.34
CA CYS A 413 5.87 -19.31 4.47
C CYS A 413 7.11 -19.17 5.34
N ILE A 414 8.18 -19.84 4.98
CA ILE A 414 9.48 -19.71 5.61
C ILE A 414 10.49 -19.36 4.53
N SER A 415 11.28 -18.32 4.76
CA SER A 415 12.51 -18.05 4.03
C SER A 415 13.69 -18.21 4.99
N ILE A 416 14.76 -18.85 4.54
CA ILE A 416 16.00 -19.02 5.30
C ILE A 416 17.12 -18.47 4.45
N ARG A 417 17.86 -17.51 5.00
CA ARG A 417 18.93 -16.81 4.31
C ARG A 417 20.12 -16.62 5.22
N ASP A 418 21.29 -16.49 4.64
CA ASP A 418 22.46 -15.95 5.30
C ASP A 418 22.37 -14.43 5.30
N ILE A 419 22.47 -13.81 6.46
CA ILE A 419 22.40 -12.34 6.61
C ILE A 419 23.77 -11.70 6.83
N SER A 420 24.84 -12.52 6.95
CA SER A 420 26.18 -12.02 7.25
C SER A 420 26.77 -11.18 6.11
N ASP A 421 26.32 -11.42 4.89
CA ASP A 421 26.98 -10.89 3.70
C ASP A 421 26.19 -9.79 2.96
N TYR A 422 24.89 -9.60 3.27
CA TYR A 422 24.02 -8.76 2.46
C TYR A 422 23.40 -7.57 3.20
N GLY A 423 23.91 -7.20 4.35
CA GLY A 423 23.38 -6.06 5.08
C GLY A 423 21.91 -6.25 5.47
N ASN A 424 21.21 -5.23 5.61
CA ASN A 424 19.96 -5.00 6.29
C ASN A 424 18.91 -6.10 6.16
N GLY A 425 18.37 -6.49 7.30
CA GLY A 425 17.22 -7.41 7.41
C GLY A 425 16.03 -6.97 6.57
N GLN A 426 15.04 -7.84 6.49
CA GLN A 426 13.77 -7.49 5.86
C GLN A 426 13.09 -6.39 6.69
N THR A 427 12.91 -5.23 6.07
CA THR A 427 12.33 -4.06 6.71
C THR A 427 10.81 -4.02 6.61
N GLU A 428 10.21 -4.83 5.73
CA GLU A 428 8.78 -4.96 5.55
C GLU A 428 8.36 -6.44 5.55
N ASN A 429 7.25 -6.76 6.19
CA ASN A 429 6.65 -8.08 6.22
C ASN A 429 5.17 -8.03 5.79
N LEU A 430 4.53 -9.20 5.67
CA LEU A 430 3.12 -9.30 5.28
C LEU A 430 2.19 -8.44 6.16
N GLN A 431 2.43 -8.42 7.47
CA GLN A 431 1.60 -7.66 8.41
C GLN A 431 1.78 -6.16 8.21
N SER A 432 3.01 -5.66 8.20
CA SER A 432 3.29 -4.25 8.02
C SER A 432 2.84 -3.75 6.64
N ASN A 433 2.94 -4.58 5.59
CA ASN A 433 2.41 -4.22 4.29
C ASN A 433 0.88 -4.11 4.29
N LEU A 434 0.18 -5.17 4.68
CA LEU A 434 -1.29 -5.21 4.56
C LEU A 434 -2.01 -4.25 5.51
N LEU A 435 -1.43 -3.95 6.67
CA LEU A 435 -2.08 -3.13 7.71
C LEU A 435 -1.59 -1.68 7.73
N LEU A 436 -0.43 -1.36 7.15
CA LEU A 436 0.20 -0.05 7.27
C LEU A 436 0.64 0.49 5.90
N SER A 437 1.74 0.02 5.33
CA SER A 437 2.40 0.67 4.20
C SER A 437 1.55 0.67 2.92
N SER A 438 0.75 -0.36 2.66
CA SER A 438 -0.16 -0.38 1.50
C SER A 438 -1.34 0.59 1.59
N ASP A 439 -1.59 1.19 2.75
CA ASP A 439 -2.65 2.18 2.97
C ASP A 439 -2.10 3.60 3.19
N LEU A 440 -0.77 3.77 3.18
CA LEU A 440 -0.09 5.06 3.32
C LEU A 440 0.74 5.38 2.08
N LYS A 441 0.85 6.67 1.74
CA LYS A 441 1.63 7.12 0.58
C LYS A 441 3.08 7.40 0.94
N GLY A 442 3.97 7.08 -0.01
CA GLY A 442 5.39 7.38 0.09
C GLY A 442 6.20 6.28 0.78
N TYR A 443 7.49 6.48 0.78
CA TYR A 443 8.41 5.54 1.39
C TYR A 443 8.33 5.58 2.92
N ILE A 444 8.23 4.43 3.54
CA ILE A 444 8.31 4.24 4.99
C ILE A 444 9.61 3.48 5.27
N HIS A 445 10.48 4.09 6.06
CA HIS A 445 11.67 3.40 6.52
C HIS A 445 11.28 2.32 7.54
N ASN A 446 11.73 1.09 7.31
CA ASN A 446 11.48 -0.06 8.18
C ASN A 446 10.02 -0.20 8.68
N PRO A 447 9.03 -0.40 7.80
CA PRO A 447 7.63 -0.44 8.22
C PRO A 447 7.29 -1.59 9.18
N ALA A 448 8.12 -2.65 9.25
CA ALA A 448 7.93 -3.73 10.21
C ALA A 448 8.15 -3.27 11.65
N TRP A 449 9.10 -2.37 11.87
CA TRP A 449 9.41 -1.83 13.20
C TRP A 449 8.18 -1.23 13.88
N TYR A 450 7.36 -0.49 13.15
CA TYR A 450 6.17 0.17 13.70
C TYR A 450 5.14 -0.79 14.34
N LEU A 451 5.20 -2.08 14.00
CA LEU A 451 4.26 -3.11 14.44
C LEU A 451 4.92 -4.25 15.24
N GLU A 452 6.21 -4.16 15.53
CA GLU A 452 6.92 -5.23 16.26
C GLU A 452 6.66 -5.21 17.76
N ALA A 453 6.35 -4.03 18.33
CA ALA A 453 5.99 -3.86 19.72
C ALA A 453 4.75 -2.97 19.87
N ASP A 454 4.13 -3.05 21.05
CA ASP A 454 2.95 -2.26 21.41
C ASP A 454 3.25 -1.48 22.70
N ASP A 455 4.25 -0.63 22.62
CA ASP A 455 4.67 0.29 23.69
C ASP A 455 4.42 1.76 23.28
N ASN A 456 4.73 2.67 24.18
CA ASN A 456 4.49 4.10 23.97
C ASN A 456 5.31 4.68 22.81
N GLU A 457 6.52 4.18 22.58
CA GLU A 457 7.40 4.64 21.50
C GLU A 457 6.81 4.28 20.14
N HIS A 458 6.47 3.01 19.92
CA HIS A 458 5.88 2.52 18.67
C HIS A 458 4.51 3.18 18.41
N ARG A 459 3.67 3.33 19.45
CA ARG A 459 2.39 4.03 19.35
C ARG A 459 2.55 5.51 18.98
N ALA A 460 3.51 6.22 19.57
CA ALA A 460 3.81 7.61 19.24
C ALA A 460 4.32 7.75 17.80
N ALA A 461 5.23 6.88 17.38
CA ALA A 461 5.76 6.84 16.03
C ALA A 461 4.66 6.53 14.99
N LEU A 462 3.77 5.56 15.24
CA LEU A 462 2.60 5.26 14.40
C LEU A 462 1.65 6.46 14.27
N ASN A 463 1.41 7.17 15.37
CA ASN A 463 0.58 8.36 15.36
C ASN A 463 1.19 9.47 14.48
N LEU A 464 2.51 9.69 14.60
CA LEU A 464 3.25 10.64 13.76
C LEU A 464 3.26 10.22 12.29
N LEU A 465 3.56 8.95 12.02
CA LEU A 465 3.59 8.42 10.65
C LEU A 465 2.25 8.63 9.94
N THR A 466 1.14 8.27 10.60
CA THR A 466 -0.21 8.41 10.01
C THR A 466 -0.69 9.86 9.93
N LEU A 467 -0.09 10.79 10.68
CA LEU A 467 -0.34 12.21 10.55
C LEU A 467 0.42 12.80 9.36
N ILE A 468 1.64 12.35 9.13
CA ILE A 468 2.53 12.86 8.08
C ILE A 468 2.19 12.24 6.74
N GLN A 469 2.00 10.92 6.69
CA GLN A 469 1.73 10.18 5.45
C GLN A 469 0.24 9.92 5.26
N GLY A 470 -0.51 10.98 4.98
CA GLY A 470 -1.90 10.88 4.56
C GLY A 470 -1.99 10.56 3.07
N TRP A 471 -2.64 9.45 2.70
CA TRP A 471 -2.91 9.13 1.30
C TRP A 471 -4.33 8.62 1.09
N GLU A 472 -4.79 8.82 -0.16
CA GLU A 472 -6.11 8.37 -0.61
C GLU A 472 -5.99 7.16 -1.55
N ARG A 473 -5.59 5.98 -1.03
CA ARG A 473 -5.81 4.72 -1.77
C ARG A 473 -7.30 4.61 -2.15
N TYR A 474 -8.15 5.06 -1.23
CA TYR A 474 -9.60 5.03 -1.33
C TYR A 474 -10.12 6.44 -1.63
N GLU A 475 -10.22 6.80 -2.92
CA GLU A 475 -10.60 8.14 -3.38
C GLU A 475 -12.03 8.49 -2.95
N TRP A 476 -12.17 9.47 -2.05
CA TRP A 476 -13.44 9.91 -1.47
C TRP A 476 -14.50 10.24 -2.52
N LYS A 477 -14.18 11.10 -3.49
CA LYS A 477 -15.13 11.53 -4.53
C LYS A 477 -15.63 10.37 -5.39
N LEU A 478 -14.78 9.39 -5.62
CA LEU A 478 -15.12 8.19 -6.38
C LEU A 478 -16.08 7.31 -5.59
N MET A 479 -15.74 7.01 -4.35
CA MET A 479 -16.54 6.11 -3.49
C MET A 479 -17.86 6.72 -3.07
N THR A 480 -17.92 8.05 -2.88
CA THR A 480 -19.15 8.75 -2.52
C THR A 480 -20.09 9.01 -3.71
N GLY A 481 -19.68 8.65 -4.93
CA GLY A 481 -20.46 8.86 -6.15
C GLY A 481 -20.41 10.29 -6.70
N GLN A 482 -19.53 11.14 -6.18
CA GLN A 482 -19.30 12.50 -6.69
C GLN A 482 -18.47 12.50 -7.99
N LYS A 483 -17.77 11.41 -8.26
CA LYS A 483 -17.01 11.17 -9.48
C LYS A 483 -17.44 9.84 -10.09
N PHE A 484 -17.65 9.83 -11.40
CA PHE A 484 -18.02 8.61 -12.12
C PHE A 484 -16.86 7.60 -12.14
N TYR A 485 -17.16 6.35 -11.83
CA TYR A 485 -16.24 5.23 -11.96
C TYR A 485 -16.55 4.42 -13.22
N ALA A 486 -15.56 4.26 -14.08
CA ALA A 486 -15.64 3.40 -15.25
C ALA A 486 -14.72 2.19 -15.05
N GLU A 487 -15.29 1.01 -14.86
CA GLU A 487 -14.53 -0.24 -14.81
C GLU A 487 -13.90 -0.50 -16.19
N LYS A 488 -12.57 -0.49 -16.27
CA LYS A 488 -11.79 -0.79 -17.48
C LYS A 488 -11.22 -2.21 -17.43
N HIS A 489 -10.82 -2.65 -16.24
CA HIS A 489 -10.14 -3.91 -16.00
C HIS A 489 -10.97 -4.78 -15.06
N ARG A 490 -11.61 -5.80 -15.63
CA ARG A 490 -12.44 -6.73 -14.86
C ARG A 490 -11.60 -7.68 -14.03
N ILE A 491 -12.20 -8.16 -12.95
CA ILE A 491 -11.66 -9.25 -12.16
C ILE A 491 -11.52 -10.50 -13.04
N GLU A 492 -10.29 -11.03 -13.14
CA GLU A 492 -10.02 -12.26 -13.89
C GLU A 492 -10.31 -13.49 -13.01
N ASP A 493 -11.27 -14.30 -13.41
CA ASP A 493 -11.69 -15.54 -12.74
C ASP A 493 -10.91 -16.78 -13.16
N SER A 494 -10.11 -16.67 -14.21
CA SER A 494 -9.33 -17.76 -14.79
C SER A 494 -8.13 -17.24 -15.56
N LEU A 495 -7.09 -18.07 -15.67
CA LEU A 495 -5.97 -17.78 -16.56
C LEU A 495 -6.40 -18.06 -18.00
N THR A 496 -6.66 -17.01 -18.75
CA THR A 496 -7.07 -17.08 -20.15
C THR A 496 -6.00 -16.52 -21.07
N MET A 497 -5.90 -17.07 -22.26
CA MET A 497 -5.09 -16.54 -23.35
C MET A 497 -6.04 -16.07 -24.47
N ASN A 498 -5.99 -14.80 -24.79
CA ASN A 498 -6.76 -14.23 -25.89
C ASN A 498 -5.80 -13.83 -27.02
N GLY A 499 -6.21 -14.09 -28.26
CA GLY A 499 -5.40 -13.76 -29.42
C GLY A 499 -6.23 -13.67 -30.68
N TRP A 500 -5.61 -13.17 -31.74
CA TRP A 500 -6.20 -13.06 -33.06
C TRP A 500 -5.41 -13.93 -34.04
N VAL A 501 -6.09 -14.71 -34.84
CA VAL A 501 -5.48 -15.37 -35.96
C VAL A 501 -5.59 -14.46 -37.17
N LEU A 502 -4.44 -14.03 -37.65
CA LEU A 502 -4.36 -13.09 -38.76
C LEU A 502 -3.72 -13.75 -39.98
N SER A 503 -4.19 -13.41 -41.19
CA SER A 503 -3.54 -13.82 -42.42
C SER A 503 -2.12 -13.24 -42.51
N TYR A 504 -1.16 -14.05 -42.96
CA TYR A 504 0.25 -13.67 -42.99
C TYR A 504 0.52 -12.41 -43.83
N SER A 505 -0.12 -12.30 -44.99
CA SER A 505 0.16 -11.24 -45.96
C SER A 505 -0.60 -9.94 -45.70
N ARG A 506 -1.85 -10.01 -45.25
CA ARG A 506 -2.74 -8.83 -45.11
C ARG A 506 -3.07 -8.48 -43.70
N ARG A 507 -2.66 -9.29 -42.72
CA ARG A 507 -2.99 -9.15 -41.29
C ARG A 507 -4.49 -8.98 -40.99
N ASN A 508 -5.34 -9.49 -41.88
CA ASN A 508 -6.77 -9.52 -41.67
C ASN A 508 -7.13 -10.72 -40.78
N PRO A 509 -8.13 -10.58 -39.88
CA PRO A 509 -8.67 -11.70 -39.13
C PRO A 509 -9.10 -12.84 -40.06
N VAL A 510 -8.80 -14.07 -39.68
CA VAL A 510 -9.15 -15.28 -40.44
C VAL A 510 -10.08 -16.12 -39.60
N SER A 511 -11.21 -16.54 -40.16
CA SER A 511 -12.18 -17.48 -39.55
C SER A 511 -11.94 -18.90 -40.10
N ASP A 512 -12.54 -19.88 -39.41
CA ASP A 512 -12.58 -21.29 -39.79
C ASP A 512 -11.20 -21.96 -39.94
N ILE A 513 -10.32 -21.68 -38.97
CA ILE A 513 -9.00 -22.30 -38.87
C ILE A 513 -8.90 -23.05 -37.53
N ASP A 514 -8.36 -24.26 -37.59
CA ASP A 514 -7.96 -25.02 -36.44
C ASP A 514 -6.70 -24.41 -35.81
N VAL A 515 -6.78 -24.04 -34.52
CA VAL A 515 -5.66 -23.48 -33.76
C VAL A 515 -5.20 -24.48 -32.72
N TYR A 516 -3.94 -24.86 -32.79
CA TYR A 516 -3.31 -25.74 -31.83
C TYR A 516 -2.48 -24.91 -30.85
N ALA A 517 -2.86 -24.90 -29.55
CA ALA A 517 -2.10 -24.28 -28.50
C ALA A 517 -1.40 -25.35 -27.64
N SER A 518 -0.09 -25.20 -27.45
CA SER A 518 0.68 -26.05 -26.55
C SER A 518 1.23 -25.22 -25.40
N SER A 519 1.04 -25.64 -24.16
CA SER A 519 1.71 -25.06 -23.00
C SER A 519 2.91 -25.92 -22.62
N CYS A 520 4.10 -25.31 -22.58
CA CYS A 520 5.29 -25.96 -22.07
C CYS A 520 5.54 -25.45 -20.66
N PRO A 521 5.43 -26.26 -19.60
CA PRO A 521 5.85 -25.84 -18.27
C PRO A 521 7.37 -25.67 -18.25
N ILE A 522 7.83 -24.53 -17.76
CA ILE A 522 9.24 -24.13 -17.73
C ILE A 522 10.08 -25.03 -16.80
N MET A 523 9.47 -25.85 -15.96
CA MET A 523 10.17 -26.80 -15.08
C MET A 523 9.46 -28.16 -15.05
N THR A 524 10.29 -29.20 -15.16
CA THR A 524 10.02 -30.64 -15.05
C THR A 524 9.27 -31.31 -16.21
N ARG A 525 10.03 -31.98 -17.08
CA ARG A 525 9.69 -32.93 -18.17
C ARG A 525 8.55 -32.54 -19.11
N PRO A 526 8.80 -32.44 -20.42
CA PRO A 526 7.82 -32.03 -21.39
C PRO A 526 6.74 -33.10 -21.55
N SER A 527 5.58 -32.88 -20.98
CA SER A 527 4.37 -33.54 -21.46
C SER A 527 3.67 -32.59 -22.42
N LEU A 528 3.87 -32.81 -23.70
CA LEU A 528 3.07 -32.16 -24.76
C LEU A 528 1.60 -32.55 -24.55
N ARG A 529 0.79 -31.59 -24.14
CA ARG A 529 -0.68 -31.72 -24.21
C ARG A 529 -1.16 -30.90 -25.39
N HIS A 530 -1.73 -31.57 -26.36
CA HIS A 530 -2.44 -30.93 -27.47
C HIS A 530 -3.84 -30.52 -26.96
N LEU A 531 -4.14 -29.24 -27.02
CA LEU A 531 -5.50 -28.71 -26.86
C LEU A 531 -6.07 -28.45 -28.26
N ASN A 532 -7.08 -29.20 -28.65
CA ASN A 532 -7.87 -28.88 -29.82
C ASN A 532 -8.89 -27.83 -29.43
N ILE A 533 -8.84 -26.67 -30.08
CA ILE A 533 -9.77 -25.58 -29.88
C ILE A 533 -10.58 -25.44 -31.15
N THR A 534 -11.88 -25.69 -31.08
CA THR A 534 -12.81 -25.46 -32.18
C THR A 534 -13.43 -24.08 -32.00
N LEU A 535 -13.28 -23.21 -32.99
CA LEU A 535 -13.91 -21.90 -33.05
C LEU A 535 -15.41 -22.05 -33.30
N ILE A 536 -16.24 -21.64 -32.33
CA ILE A 536 -17.69 -21.62 -32.48
C ILE A 536 -18.14 -20.16 -32.59
N GLN A 537 -18.12 -19.57 -33.77
CA GLN A 537 -19.05 -18.60 -34.37
C GLN A 537 -18.42 -17.75 -35.48
N PRO A 538 -19.19 -17.35 -36.52
CA PRO A 538 -18.64 -16.79 -37.75
C PRO A 538 -18.30 -15.30 -37.72
N ASP A 539 -18.55 -14.53 -36.70
CA ASP A 539 -18.41 -13.05 -36.77
C ASP A 539 -17.40 -12.39 -35.85
N ILE A 540 -16.70 -13.13 -35.01
CA ILE A 540 -15.68 -12.53 -34.14
C ILE A 540 -14.47 -13.45 -34.10
N SER A 541 -13.38 -13.03 -34.75
CA SER A 541 -12.09 -13.73 -34.79
C SER A 541 -11.31 -13.63 -33.48
N ALA A 542 -11.96 -13.69 -32.34
CA ALA A 542 -11.33 -13.74 -31.03
C ALA A 542 -11.28 -15.18 -30.51
N LEU A 543 -10.09 -15.64 -30.26
CA LEU A 543 -9.83 -16.95 -29.65
C LEU A 543 -9.79 -16.82 -28.14
N THR A 544 -10.77 -17.40 -27.44
CA THR A 544 -10.72 -17.53 -25.99
C THR A 544 -10.37 -18.96 -25.64
N SER A 545 -9.17 -19.21 -25.14
CA SER A 545 -8.77 -20.54 -24.70
C SER A 545 -8.91 -20.67 -23.18
N LEU A 546 -9.76 -21.58 -22.74
CA LEU A 546 -9.84 -22.01 -21.35
C LEU A 546 -8.76 -23.08 -21.10
N ILE A 547 -7.78 -22.75 -20.28
CA ILE A 547 -6.84 -23.76 -19.79
C ILE A 547 -7.54 -24.57 -18.70
N SER A 548 -8.12 -25.70 -19.08
CA SER A 548 -8.69 -26.66 -18.14
C SER A 548 -7.57 -27.30 -17.32
N THR A 549 -7.60 -27.12 -16.02
CA THR A 549 -6.71 -27.82 -15.11
C THR A 549 -7.14 -29.27 -14.95
N ALA A 550 -6.36 -30.20 -15.53
CA ALA A 550 -6.46 -31.60 -15.14
C ALA A 550 -5.98 -31.76 -13.68
N ARG A 551 -6.82 -32.34 -12.83
CA ARG A 551 -6.44 -32.77 -11.47
C ARG A 551 -5.31 -33.79 -11.58
N PRO A 552 -4.25 -33.71 -10.76
CA PRO A 552 -3.37 -34.85 -10.58
C PRO A 552 -4.14 -35.95 -9.82
N ARG A 553 -4.03 -37.15 -10.30
CA ARG A 553 -4.37 -38.36 -9.52
C ARG A 553 -3.31 -38.61 -8.46
#